data_50ca3406d41778fcf33a4da57891dda1
#
_entry.id   50ca3406d41778fcf33a4da57891dda1
#
_cell.length_a   1.000
_cell.length_b   1.000
_cell.length_c   1.000
_cell.angle_alpha   90.00
_cell.angle_beta   90.00
_cell.angle_gamma   90.00
#
_symmetry.space_group_name_H-M   'P 1'
#
loop_
_entity.id
_entity.type
_entity.pdbx_description
1 polymer ?
#
loop_
_entity_poly.entity_id
_entity_poly.type
_entity_poly.pdbx_seq_one_letter_code
_entity_poly.pdbx_strand_id
1 'polypeptide(L)' 'MLVNKYGTDIGKRLYQHKVWKGVNSEMARDSWGKPVQINRMYVDQSVDEEWIYSKKYLYFRDDILIDWGPVKN' A
#
# COMPACT_ATOMS: atom_id res chain seq x y z
N MET A 1 6.14 3.18 16.76
CA MET A 1 4.86 2.47 16.69
C MET A 1 3.87 3.25 15.83
N LEU A 2 2.97 2.55 15.19
CA LEU A 2 2.04 3.16 14.23
C LEU A 2 1.10 4.18 14.89
N VAL A 3 0.66 3.91 16.10
CA VAL A 3 -0.22 4.84 16.82
C VAL A 3 0.47 6.19 17.05
N ASN A 4 1.76 6.16 17.37
CA ASN A 4 2.50 7.41 17.58
C ASN A 4 2.75 8.16 16.29
N LYS A 5 2.86 7.42 15.17
CA LYS A 5 3.17 7.99 13.86
C LYS A 5 1.92 8.60 13.18
N TYR A 6 0.77 7.95 13.30
CA TYR A 6 -0.43 8.30 12.53
C TYR A 6 -1.63 8.66 13.39
N GLY A 7 -1.52 8.59 14.72
CA GLY A 7 -2.65 8.77 15.62
C GLY A 7 -3.38 7.46 15.87
N THR A 8 -4.36 7.49 16.77
CA THR A 8 -4.97 6.28 17.30
C THR A 8 -5.74 5.50 16.25
N ASP A 9 -6.62 6.17 15.52
CA ASP A 9 -7.50 5.46 14.57
C ASP A 9 -6.73 4.89 13.38
N ILE A 10 -5.90 5.71 12.74
CA ILE A 10 -5.12 5.28 11.58
C ILE A 10 -4.07 4.25 12.02
N GLY A 11 -3.39 4.51 13.13
CA GLY A 11 -2.39 3.57 13.65
C GLY A 11 -2.96 2.20 13.94
N LYS A 12 -4.18 2.14 14.51
CA LYS A 12 -4.85 0.88 14.77
C LYS A 12 -5.16 0.11 13.49
N ARG A 13 -5.67 0.80 12.47
CA ARG A 13 -5.99 0.16 11.18
C ARG A 13 -4.74 -0.44 10.55
N LEU A 14 -3.64 0.29 10.56
CA LEU A 14 -2.39 -0.18 9.98
C LEU A 14 -1.81 -1.35 10.80
N TYR A 15 -1.89 -1.28 12.11
CA TYR A 15 -1.42 -2.35 12.98
C TYR A 15 -2.21 -3.64 12.73
N GLN A 16 -3.50 -3.53 12.39
CA GLN A 16 -4.35 -4.67 12.07
C GLN A 16 -4.21 -5.13 10.61
N HIS A 17 -3.22 -4.61 9.90
CA HIS A 17 -2.94 -4.96 8.50
C HIS A 17 -4.09 -4.62 7.56
N LYS A 18 -4.81 -3.54 7.86
CA LYS A 18 -5.88 -3.05 7.02
C LYS A 18 -5.36 -1.98 6.07
N VAL A 19 -5.86 -1.98 4.84
CA VAL A 19 -5.60 -0.92 3.87
C VAL A 19 -6.93 -0.40 3.36
N TRP A 20 -6.92 0.81 2.83
CA TRP A 20 -8.13 1.43 2.27
C TRP A 20 -7.71 2.36 1.15
N LYS A 21 -8.69 2.69 0.29
CA LYS A 21 -8.43 3.58 -0.83
C LYS A 21 -8.00 4.95 -0.32
N GLY A 22 -6.91 5.46 -0.88
CA GLY A 22 -6.37 6.76 -0.48
C GLY A 22 -5.21 6.69 0.49
N VAL A 23 -4.87 5.51 1.03
CA VAL A 23 -3.71 5.37 1.91
C VAL A 23 -2.43 5.56 1.07
N ASN A 24 -1.41 6.20 1.63
CA ASN A 24 -0.16 6.40 0.89
C ASN A 24 0.76 5.19 1.03
N SER A 25 1.84 5.17 0.23
CA SER A 25 2.75 4.04 0.20
C SER A 25 3.46 3.80 1.53
N GLU A 26 3.76 4.85 2.28
CA GLU A 26 4.39 4.71 3.59
C GLU A 26 3.47 4.01 4.57
N MET A 27 2.20 4.42 4.60
CA MET A 27 1.21 3.78 5.46
C MET A 27 0.99 2.31 5.07
N ALA A 28 0.93 2.03 3.77
CA ALA A 28 0.76 0.67 3.28
C ALA A 28 1.94 -0.21 3.68
N ARG A 29 3.16 0.32 3.60
CA ARG A 29 4.36 -0.41 4.02
C ARG A 29 4.34 -0.68 5.52
N ASP A 30 3.90 0.29 6.31
CA ASP A 30 3.79 0.11 7.76
C ASP A 30 2.73 -0.93 8.11
N SER A 31 1.68 -1.07 7.28
CA SER A 31 0.61 -2.04 7.51
C SER A 31 0.97 -3.45 7.02
N TRP A 32 1.39 -3.56 5.77
CA TRP A 32 1.62 -4.85 5.11
C TRP A 32 3.08 -5.25 5.01
N GLY A 33 3.99 -4.35 5.38
CA GLY A 33 5.41 -4.62 5.30
C GLY A 33 5.99 -4.42 3.90
N LYS A 34 7.23 -4.88 3.72
CA LYS A 34 7.93 -4.73 2.45
C LYS A 34 7.41 -5.74 1.43
N PRO A 35 7.07 -5.30 0.21
CA PRO A 35 6.63 -6.25 -0.82
C PRO A 35 7.78 -7.09 -1.35
N VAL A 36 7.44 -8.22 -1.95
CA VAL A 36 8.40 -9.09 -2.61
C VAL A 36 8.97 -8.42 -3.86
N GLN A 37 8.12 -7.69 -4.58
CA GLN A 37 8.53 -7.03 -5.82
C GLN A 37 7.72 -5.74 -5.98
N ILE A 38 8.37 -4.72 -6.54
CA ILE A 38 7.72 -3.46 -6.91
C ILE A 38 7.93 -3.26 -8.41
N ASN A 39 6.83 -3.13 -9.16
CA ASN A 39 6.86 -2.81 -10.57
C ASN A 39 6.44 -1.35 -10.73
N ARG A 40 7.33 -0.51 -11.22
CA ARG A 40 7.07 0.92 -11.39
C ARG A 40 6.83 1.21 -12.87
N MET A 41 5.77 1.97 -13.15
CA MET A 41 5.37 2.33 -14.51
C MET A 41 5.13 3.83 -14.60
N TYR A 42 5.61 4.43 -15.66
CA TYR A 42 5.37 5.85 -15.92
C TYR A 42 4.28 5.95 -16.98
N VAL A 43 3.10 6.44 -16.58
CA VAL A 43 1.93 6.54 -17.44
C VAL A 43 1.56 8.01 -17.57
N ASP A 44 1.78 8.58 -18.74
CA ASP A 44 1.56 10.02 -19.00
C ASP A 44 2.34 10.85 -17.97
N GLN A 45 1.64 11.59 -17.11
CA GLN A 45 2.27 12.42 -16.09
C GLN A 45 2.23 11.80 -14.71
N SER A 46 1.83 10.55 -14.60
CA SER A 46 1.73 9.87 -13.31
C SER A 46 2.75 8.75 -13.20
N VAL A 47 3.03 8.36 -11.95
CA VAL A 47 3.90 7.22 -11.65
C VAL A 47 3.05 6.18 -10.94
N ASP A 48 2.89 5.03 -11.59
CA ASP A 48 2.15 3.91 -11.01
C ASP A 48 3.12 2.89 -10.44
N GLU A 49 2.78 2.30 -9.30
CA GLU A 49 3.55 1.23 -8.69
C GLU A 49 2.63 0.08 -8.37
N GLU A 50 3.03 -1.12 -8.76
CA GLU A 50 2.35 -2.35 -8.37
C GLU A 50 3.25 -3.07 -7.38
N TRP A 51 2.76 -3.23 -6.16
CA TRP A 51 3.49 -3.92 -5.09
C TRP A 51 2.96 -5.35 -4.99
N ILE A 52 3.83 -6.31 -5.21
CA ILE A 52 3.46 -7.74 -5.21
C ILE A 52 3.91 -8.37 -3.89
N TYR A 53 2.94 -8.95 -3.19
CA TYR A 53 3.17 -9.81 -2.04
C TYR A 53 2.92 -11.25 -2.46
N SER A 54 3.16 -12.22 -1.58
CA SER A 54 3.07 -13.63 -1.96
C SER A 54 1.69 -14.04 -2.47
N LYS A 55 0.61 -13.46 -1.92
CA LYS A 55 -0.76 -13.84 -2.29
C LYS A 55 -1.66 -12.64 -2.57
N LYS A 56 -1.11 -11.45 -2.58
CA LYS A 56 -1.91 -10.23 -2.73
C LYS A 56 -1.08 -9.14 -3.36
N TYR A 57 -1.73 -8.07 -3.82
CA TYR A 57 -1.07 -6.94 -4.45
C TYR A 57 -1.67 -5.62 -3.96
N LEU A 58 -0.88 -4.55 -4.09
CA LEU A 58 -1.31 -3.17 -3.92
C LEU A 58 -0.96 -2.41 -5.19
N TYR A 59 -1.83 -1.49 -5.62
CA TYR A 59 -1.59 -0.67 -6.79
C TYR A 59 -1.69 0.80 -6.40
N PHE A 60 -0.61 1.55 -6.63
CA PHE A 60 -0.50 2.96 -6.28
C PHE A 60 -0.42 3.81 -7.52
N ARG A 61 -1.04 4.99 -7.46
CA ARG A 61 -0.86 6.05 -8.46
C ARG A 61 -0.43 7.30 -7.74
N ASP A 62 0.75 7.84 -8.11
CA ASP A 62 1.34 9.01 -7.46
C ASP A 62 1.35 8.87 -5.94
N ASP A 63 1.80 7.71 -5.47
CA ASP A 63 1.98 7.38 -4.05
C ASP A 63 0.67 7.13 -3.29
N ILE A 64 -0.47 7.08 -3.97
CA ILE A 64 -1.77 6.86 -3.33
C ILE A 64 -2.35 5.53 -3.77
N LEU A 65 -2.80 4.72 -2.82
CA LEU A 65 -3.40 3.41 -3.09
C LEU A 65 -4.75 3.58 -3.79
N ILE A 66 -4.88 2.98 -4.97
CA ILE A 66 -6.11 3.06 -5.75
C ILE A 66 -6.76 1.68 -5.97
N ASP A 67 -6.01 0.60 -5.77
CA ASP A 67 -6.56 -0.75 -5.94
C ASP A 67 -5.72 -1.75 -5.17
N TRP A 68 -6.32 -2.86 -4.79
CA TRP A 68 -5.65 -3.99 -4.15
C TRP A 68 -6.52 -5.23 -4.25
N GLY A 69 -5.91 -6.40 -4.01
CA GLY A 69 -6.68 -7.64 -4.03
C GLY A 69 -5.76 -8.86 -4.01
N PRO A 70 -6.34 -10.05 -4.19
CA PRO A 70 -5.53 -11.26 -4.31
C PRO A 70 -4.83 -11.30 -5.67
N VAL A 71 -3.63 -11.87 -5.66
CA VAL A 71 -2.92 -12.10 -6.93
C VAL A 71 -3.63 -13.24 -7.66
N LYS A 72 -3.95 -13.00 -8.94
CA LYS A 72 -4.56 -14.01 -9.79
C LYS A 72 -3.45 -14.80 -10.48
N ASN A 73 -3.54 -16.10 -10.38
CA ASN A 73 -2.62 -17.00 -11.08
C ASN A 73 -3.32 -17.61 -12.28
#